data_e9db8ef9239c2c97d7e831d3fe15989f
#
_entry.id   e9db8ef9239c2c97d7e831d3fe15989f
#
_cell.length_a   1.000
_cell.length_b   1.000
_cell.length_c   1.000
_cell.angle_alpha   90.00
_cell.angle_beta   90.00
_cell.angle_gamma   90.00
#
_symmetry.space_group_name_H-M   'P 1'
#
loop_
_entity.id
_entity.type
_entity.pdbx_description
1 polymer ?
#
loop_
_entity_poly.entity_id
_entity_poly.type
_entity_poly.pdbx_seq_one_letter_code
_entity_poly.pdbx_strand_id
1 'polypeptide(L)' 'MMSSILIVEDDITFGMMLKTWLGKKGFEVSSVSNIARARKHIESQSVDLILSDLRLPDHEGIDLLLS' A
#
# COMPACT_ATOMS: atom_id res chain seq x y z
N MET A 1 7.84 5.95 18.62
CA MET A 1 7.60 4.68 17.94
C MET A 1 7.13 4.96 16.52
N MET A 2 7.73 4.30 15.52
CA MET A 2 7.36 4.55 14.11
C MET A 2 6.16 3.73 13.73
N SER A 3 5.17 4.38 13.11
CA SER A 3 4.05 3.66 12.54
C SER A 3 4.49 2.98 11.25
N SER A 4 3.96 1.82 10.97
CA SER A 4 4.28 1.09 9.76
C SER A 4 3.15 1.20 8.75
N ILE A 5 3.52 1.50 7.52
CA ILE A 5 2.58 1.72 6.42
C ILE A 5 2.90 0.73 5.30
N LEU A 6 1.89 0.07 4.80
CA LEU A 6 2.02 -0.78 3.61
C LEU A 6 1.31 -0.10 2.45
N ILE A 7 2.06 0.11 1.38
CA ILE A 7 1.52 0.67 0.13
C ILE A 7 1.27 -0.48 -0.83
N VAL A 8 0.06 -0.52 -1.39
CA VAL A 8 -0.29 -1.50 -2.42
C VAL A 8 -0.56 -0.70 -3.70
N GLU A 9 0.39 -0.77 -4.64
CA GLU A 9 0.35 0.06 -5.85
C GLU A 9 0.99 -0.69 -7.00
N ASP A 10 0.25 -0.88 -8.10
CA ASP A 10 0.77 -1.58 -9.26
C ASP A 10 1.73 -0.72 -10.09
N ASP A 11 1.67 0.59 -9.95
CA ASP A 11 2.66 1.49 -10.55
C ASP A 11 3.87 1.56 -9.61
N ILE A 12 4.92 0.84 -9.98
CA ILE A 12 6.10 0.72 -9.12
C ILE A 12 6.75 2.07 -8.88
N THR A 13 6.82 2.92 -9.88
CA THR A 13 7.42 4.25 -9.75
C THR A 13 6.65 5.10 -8.74
N PHE A 14 5.34 5.11 -8.85
CA PHE A 14 4.50 5.87 -7.94
C PHE A 14 4.59 5.32 -6.51
N GLY A 15 4.58 3.99 -6.38
CA GLY A 15 4.75 3.36 -5.07
C GLY A 15 6.06 3.74 -4.40
N MET A 16 7.14 3.76 -5.16
CA MET A 16 8.45 4.15 -4.63
C MET A 16 8.49 5.61 -4.23
N MET A 17 7.82 6.46 -4.98
CA MET A 17 7.70 7.88 -4.64
C MET A 17 7.00 8.08 -3.31
N LEU A 18 5.88 7.41 -3.13
CA LEU A 18 5.13 7.48 -1.87
C LEU A 18 5.95 6.92 -0.72
N LYS A 19 6.63 5.81 -0.95
CA LYS A 19 7.48 5.20 0.07
C LYS A 19 8.56 6.18 0.54
N THR A 20 9.23 6.82 -0.41
CA THR A 20 10.29 7.78 -0.09
C THR A 20 9.72 8.97 0.68
N TRP A 21 8.61 9.50 0.22
CA TRP A 21 8.01 10.67 0.83
C TRP A 21 7.56 10.39 2.26
N LEU A 22 6.86 9.29 2.46
CA LEU A 22 6.37 8.91 3.78
C LEU A 22 7.52 8.52 4.71
N GLY A 23 8.55 7.89 4.16
CA GLY A 23 9.73 7.56 4.95
C GLY A 23 10.42 8.79 5.52
N LYS A 24 10.43 9.87 4.74
CA LYS A 24 11.01 11.14 5.21
C LYS A 24 10.21 11.75 6.34
N LYS A 25 8.95 11.38 6.47
CA LYS A 25 8.11 11.87 7.55
C LYS A 25 8.22 11.02 8.82
N GLY A 26 9.05 10.00 8.80
CA GLY A 26 9.31 9.18 9.97
C GLY A 26 8.53 7.89 10.04
N PHE A 27 7.82 7.53 8.98
CA PHE A 27 7.09 6.26 8.95
C PHE A 27 7.98 5.14 8.43
N GLU A 28 7.71 3.93 8.91
CA GLU A 28 8.31 2.73 8.36
C GLU A 28 7.41 2.24 7.22
N VAL A 29 7.90 2.31 6.00
CA VAL A 29 7.07 2.12 4.82
C VAL A 29 7.54 0.94 3.99
N SER A 30 6.60 0.11 3.59
CA SER A 30 6.84 -0.97 2.62
C SER A 30 5.90 -0.77 1.44
N SER A 31 6.32 -1.18 0.27
CA SER A 31 5.51 -1.06 -0.94
C SER A 31 5.48 -2.40 -1.66
N VAL A 32 4.29 -2.83 -2.03
CA VAL A 32 4.09 -4.06 -2.79
C VAL A 32 3.24 -3.73 -4.02
N SER A 33 3.32 -4.59 -5.03
CA SER A 33 2.73 -4.29 -6.33
C SER A 33 1.38 -4.97 -6.59
N ASN A 34 0.93 -5.82 -5.69
CA ASN A 34 -0.36 -6.49 -5.87
C ASN A 34 -0.91 -7.00 -4.55
N ILE A 35 -2.16 -7.43 -4.59
CA ILE A 35 -2.89 -7.86 -3.39
C ILE A 35 -2.28 -9.12 -2.79
N ALA A 36 -1.81 -10.06 -3.61
CA ALA A 36 -1.22 -11.29 -3.09
C ALA A 36 0.02 -11.00 -2.26
N ARG A 37 0.86 -10.08 -2.73
CA ARG A 37 2.06 -9.66 -1.99
C ARG A 37 1.70 -8.89 -0.73
N ALA A 38 0.64 -8.08 -0.80
CA ALA A 38 0.16 -7.35 0.38
C ALA A 38 -0.28 -8.32 1.46
N ARG A 39 -1.05 -9.33 1.09
CA ARG A 39 -1.52 -10.33 2.04
C ARG A 39 -0.36 -11.07 2.70
N LYS A 40 0.63 -11.44 1.90
CA LYS A 40 1.81 -12.12 2.42
C LYS A 40 2.58 -11.25 3.40
N HIS A 41 2.70 -9.96 3.09
CA HIS A 41 3.38 -9.01 3.95
C HIS A 41 2.67 -8.89 5.30
N ILE A 42 1.36 -8.79 5.27
CA ILE A 42 0.55 -8.65 6.49
C ILE A 42 0.67 -9.89 7.37
N GLU A 43 0.83 -11.06 6.78
CA GLU A 43 1.00 -12.30 7.54
C GLU A 43 2.30 -12.34 8.31
N SER A 44 3.33 -11.66 7.82
CA SER A 44 4.67 -11.72 8.43
C SER A 44 5.06 -10.47 9.20
N GLN A 45 4.36 -9.36 8.98
CA GLN A 45 4.73 -8.07 9.56
C GLN A 45 3.50 -7.36 10.10
N SER A 46 3.68 -6.63 11.20
CA SER A 46 2.63 -5.75 11.69
C SER A 46 2.52 -4.51 10.82
N VAL A 47 1.30 -4.13 10.49
CA VAL A 47 1.04 -2.96 9.66
C VAL A 47 -0.02 -2.11 10.35
N ASP A 48 0.26 -0.82 10.50
CA ASP A 48 -0.67 0.11 11.13
C ASP A 48 -1.65 0.73 10.14
N LEU A 49 -1.20 0.90 8.89
CA LEU A 49 -2.02 1.55 7.87
C LEU A 49 -1.72 0.93 6.51
N ILE A 50 -2.76 0.72 5.73
CA ILE A 50 -2.63 0.24 4.36
C ILE A 50 -3.15 1.32 3.42
N LEU A 51 -2.30 1.70 2.46
CA LEU A 51 -2.68 2.60 1.38
C LEU A 51 -2.81 1.77 0.11
N SER A 52 -4.00 1.67 -0.41
CA SER A 52 -4.27 0.86 -1.59
C SER A 52 -4.80 1.73 -2.72
N ASP A 53 -4.27 1.51 -3.91
CA ASP A 53 -4.76 2.20 -5.10
C ASP A 53 -6.02 1.51 -5.59
N LEU A 54 -7.09 2.27 -5.66
CA LEU A 54 -8.38 1.75 -6.12
C LEU A 54 -8.40 1.44 -7.62
N ARG A 55 -7.34 1.78 -8.33
CA ARG A 55 -7.22 1.49 -9.77
C ARG A 55 -6.63 0.12 -10.07
N LEU A 56 -6.38 -0.69 -9.04
CA LEU A 56 -5.82 -2.02 -9.25
C LEU A 56 -6.74 -2.83 -10.17
N PRO A 57 -6.16 -3.60 -11.11
CA PRO A 57 -6.96 -4.30 -12.11
C PRO A 57 -7.96 -5.30 -11.56
N ASP A 58 -7.65 -5.90 -10.44
CA ASP A 58 -8.52 -6.89 -9.80
C ASP A 58 -9.54 -6.24 -8.88
N HIS A 59 -9.63 -4.92 -8.90
CA HIS A 59 -10.45 -4.17 -7.97
C HIS A 59 -11.55 -3.43 -8.71
N GLU A 60 -12.76 -3.90 -8.57
CA GLU A 60 -13.94 -3.21 -9.09
C GLU A 60 -14.59 -2.35 -8.02
N GLY A 61 -13.86 -2.07 -6.98
CA GLY A 61 -14.39 -1.40 -5.81
C GLY A 61 -14.80 0.03 -6.05
N ILE A 62 -14.25 0.65 -7.10
CA ILE A 62 -14.63 2.02 -7.36
C ILE A 62 -16.13 2.11 -7.68
N ASP A 63 -16.65 1.14 -8.38
CA ASP A 63 -18.09 1.09 -8.64
C ASP A 63 -18.87 0.86 -7.36
N LEU A 64 -18.34 0.03 -6.49
CA LEU A 64 -18.97 -0.22 -5.20
C LEU A 64 -18.96 1.02 -4.32
N LEU A 65 -17.88 1.78 -4.37
CA LEU A 65 -17.77 3.00 -3.58
C LEU A 65 -18.70 4.08 -4.08
N LEU A 66 -18.97 4.08 -5.38
CA LEU A 66 -19.85 5.08 -5.97
C LEU A 66 -21.32 4.67 -5.94
N SER A 67 -21.56 3.43 -5.65
CA SER A 67 -22.94 2.93 -5.54
C SER A 67 -23.48 2.98 -4.10
#